data_540b0d3e2432d811d438607583f763d0
#
_entry.id   540b0d3e2432d811d438607583f763d0
#
_cell.length_a   1.000
_cell.length_b   1.000
_cell.length_c   1.000
_cell.angle_alpha   90.00
_cell.angle_beta   90.00
_cell.angle_gamma   90.00
#
_symmetry.space_group_name_H-M   'P 1'
#
loop_
_entity.id
_entity.type
_entity.pdbx_description
1 polymer ?
#
loop_
_entity_poly.entity_id
_entity_poly.type
_entity_poly.pdbx_seq_one_letter_code
_entity_poly.pdbx_strand_id
1 'polypeptide(L)'
;MKLLYKIICATLAPVLLISCSEKIEQPDVSGGGHAYKSVFKWGKPTDIFGFQPQNRYAYCPSVIEMEDGSCHMFFCGNPEENKMVDNIYHIEIKKDGSKTTPKSVLQPTPGTWDSFHCCDPNVIEGRFNMNGVVYKYAMFYLGIDKGDCKGNEIGVAFSNDLNASSWVKYPKQIIAFPDNRDKAWGVGQPSAFSLDKEGKVLLTYTRGDVSGTGVRFCKLDMGDMSNLVVEESKPITSMGFNHILHNCDFAVDHSAKKVVGVFSGTWPEVYPTFIESYNAVAYVDYDNFLKGNGTWKRLPDIDYSVSGYYRNHNACLLRDSYGFLKSHKTPSVFFTVSGTARIAEWSYRIWRVDSSIEKVEITN
;
A
#
# COMPACT_ATOMS: atom_id res chain seq x y z
N MET A 1 -20.82 50.50 15.57
CA MET A 1 -19.66 49.94 16.23
C MET A 1 -18.83 49.23 15.17
N LYS A 2 -17.79 49.93 14.68
CA LYS A 2 -16.94 49.44 13.57
C LYS A 2 -15.77 48.60 14.14
N LEU A 3 -15.66 47.34 13.75
CA LEU A 3 -14.55 46.47 14.10
C LEU A 3 -13.50 46.58 12.99
N LEU A 4 -12.33 47.13 13.35
CA LEU A 4 -11.15 47.16 12.48
C LEU A 4 -10.52 45.78 12.36
N TYR A 5 -10.41 45.27 11.15
CA TYR A 5 -9.51 44.16 10.83
C TYR A 5 -8.08 44.67 10.67
N LYS A 6 -7.18 44.27 11.54
CA LYS A 6 -5.75 44.41 11.35
C LYS A 6 -5.24 43.32 10.42
N ILE A 7 -4.78 43.70 9.26
CA ILE A 7 -4.03 42.87 8.32
C ILE A 7 -2.61 42.74 8.89
N ILE A 8 -2.23 41.53 9.28
CA ILE A 8 -0.85 41.20 9.60
C ILE A 8 -0.21 40.68 8.32
N CYS A 9 0.64 41.46 7.70
CA CYS A 9 1.55 41.02 6.66
C CYS A 9 2.60 40.11 7.30
N ALA A 10 2.48 38.81 7.11
CA ALA A 10 3.55 37.85 7.40
C ALA A 10 4.49 37.81 6.18
N THR A 11 5.71 38.24 6.36
CA THR A 11 6.79 38.13 5.40
C THR A 11 7.11 36.62 5.19
N LEU A 12 6.88 36.13 3.98
CA LEU A 12 7.33 34.84 3.53
C LEU A 12 8.87 34.81 3.49
N ALA A 13 9.48 34.11 4.44
CA ALA A 13 10.86 33.67 4.30
C ALA A 13 10.89 32.47 3.32
N PRO A 14 11.83 32.43 2.35
CA PRO A 14 11.94 31.29 1.48
C PRO A 14 12.37 30.07 2.30
N VAL A 15 11.53 29.06 2.38
CA VAL A 15 11.91 27.74 2.87
C VAL A 15 12.85 27.14 1.84
N LEU A 16 14.14 27.16 2.14
CA LEU A 16 15.13 26.37 1.41
C LEU A 16 14.77 24.91 1.60
N LEU A 17 14.19 24.28 0.58
CA LEU A 17 14.10 22.86 0.46
C LEU A 17 15.52 22.30 0.38
N ILE A 18 16.07 21.91 1.53
CA ILE A 18 17.28 21.09 1.58
C ILE A 18 16.86 19.71 1.09
N SER A 19 17.01 19.49 -0.21
CA SER A 19 17.05 18.16 -0.79
C SER A 19 18.20 17.43 -0.11
N CYS A 20 17.93 16.47 0.76
CA CYS A 20 18.93 15.51 1.22
C CYS A 20 19.37 14.68 0.00
N SER A 21 20.36 15.19 -0.73
CA SER A 21 21.08 14.39 -1.71
C SER A 21 21.79 13.26 -0.98
N GLU A 22 21.54 12.01 -1.41
CA GLU A 22 22.33 10.85 -1.00
C GLU A 22 23.83 11.17 -1.11
N LYS A 23 24.60 10.66 -0.15
CA LYS A 23 26.06 10.68 -0.26
C LYS A 23 26.44 10.06 -1.61
N ILE A 24 27.06 10.86 -2.46
CA ILE A 24 27.65 10.46 -3.73
C ILE A 24 28.59 9.29 -3.42
N GLU A 25 28.26 8.09 -3.91
CA GLU A 25 29.24 7.00 -3.96
C GLU A 25 30.44 7.53 -4.75
N GLN A 26 31.66 7.29 -4.26
CA GLN A 26 32.86 7.77 -4.92
C GLN A 26 32.85 7.36 -6.40
N PRO A 27 33.20 8.25 -7.33
CA PRO A 27 33.17 7.93 -8.75
C PRO A 27 34.10 6.77 -9.06
N ASP A 28 33.57 5.77 -9.77
CA ASP A 28 34.35 4.65 -10.29
C ASP A 28 35.25 5.17 -11.41
N VAL A 29 36.52 5.39 -11.10
CA VAL A 29 37.53 5.90 -12.05
C VAL A 29 38.16 4.73 -12.76
N SER A 30 37.40 4.07 -13.63
CA SER A 30 37.99 3.06 -14.54
C SER A 30 38.35 3.71 -15.87
N GLY A 31 39.62 4.04 -16.04
CA GLY A 31 40.39 4.23 -17.30
C GLY A 31 39.72 5.05 -18.40
N GLY A 32 39.85 6.39 -18.33
CA GLY A 32 39.49 7.28 -19.45
C GLY A 32 38.53 8.42 -19.09
N GLY A 33 38.88 9.29 -18.20
CA GLY A 33 38.49 10.72 -18.17
C GLY A 33 37.05 11.13 -17.79
N HIS A 34 36.05 10.25 -17.76
CA HIS A 34 34.68 10.64 -17.47
C HIS A 34 34.21 10.11 -16.11
N ALA A 35 33.79 10.99 -15.22
CA ALA A 35 33.18 10.61 -13.94
C ALA A 35 31.64 10.47 -14.12
N TYR A 36 31.05 9.43 -13.56
CA TYR A 36 29.60 9.16 -13.62
C TYR A 36 29.01 9.16 -12.23
N LYS A 37 27.78 9.67 -12.10
CA LYS A 37 26.95 9.49 -10.90
C LYS A 37 25.72 8.64 -11.22
N SER A 38 25.28 7.85 -10.24
CA SER A 38 24.03 7.10 -10.33
C SER A 38 22.87 8.03 -9.93
N VAL A 39 21.84 8.11 -10.76
CA VAL A 39 20.65 8.93 -10.52
C VAL A 39 19.42 8.04 -10.58
N PHE A 40 18.64 8.06 -9.51
CA PHE A 40 17.33 7.40 -9.47
C PHE A 40 16.32 8.20 -10.29
N LYS A 41 15.46 7.50 -11.04
CA LYS A 41 14.35 8.10 -11.79
C LYS A 41 13.10 7.23 -11.74
N TRP A 42 11.95 7.87 -11.59
CA TRP A 42 10.67 7.28 -11.97
C TRP A 42 10.53 7.34 -13.50
N GLY A 43 10.08 6.26 -14.10
CA GLY A 43 9.72 6.17 -15.51
C GLY A 43 8.41 6.89 -15.80
N LYS A 44 7.91 6.73 -17.02
CA LYS A 44 6.59 7.25 -17.40
C LYS A 44 5.50 6.36 -16.80
N PRO A 45 4.55 6.91 -16.02
CA PRO A 45 3.45 6.14 -15.48
C PRO A 45 2.50 5.62 -16.56
N THR A 46 1.90 4.47 -16.30
CA THR A 46 0.97 3.79 -17.20
C THR A 46 -0.37 3.57 -16.50
N ASP A 47 -1.46 3.92 -17.17
CA ASP A 47 -2.83 3.62 -16.72
C ASP A 47 -3.08 2.11 -16.81
N ILE A 48 -3.34 1.50 -15.67
CA ILE A 48 -3.56 0.06 -15.57
C ILE A 48 -5.04 -0.27 -15.62
N PHE A 49 -5.84 0.32 -14.73
CA PHE A 49 -7.24 -0.06 -14.65
C PHE A 49 -8.12 1.04 -14.04
N GLY A 50 -9.32 1.18 -14.57
CA GLY A 50 -10.44 1.89 -14.00
C GLY A 50 -11.72 1.38 -14.61
N PHE A 51 -12.78 1.28 -13.83
CA PHE A 51 -14.07 0.85 -14.35
C PHE A 51 -14.63 1.80 -15.40
N GLN A 52 -15.37 1.22 -16.34
CA GLN A 52 -16.24 1.92 -17.30
C GLN A 52 -17.62 1.27 -17.21
N PRO A 53 -18.71 2.02 -17.31
CA PRO A 53 -18.79 3.47 -17.41
C PRO A 53 -18.44 4.20 -16.10
N GLN A 54 -18.65 5.52 -16.07
CA GLN A 54 -18.41 6.40 -14.93
C GLN A 54 -19.26 6.02 -13.71
N ASN A 55 -18.93 6.61 -12.53
CA ASN A 55 -19.58 6.35 -11.24
C ASN A 55 -19.29 4.95 -10.66
N ARG A 56 -18.19 4.36 -11.10
CA ARG A 56 -17.53 3.23 -10.47
C ARG A 56 -16.08 3.58 -10.21
N TYR A 57 -15.48 2.95 -9.22
CA TYR A 57 -14.12 3.25 -8.81
C TYR A 57 -13.28 1.97 -8.61
N ALA A 58 -11.97 2.11 -8.81
CA ALA A 58 -10.99 1.06 -8.55
C ALA A 58 -9.79 1.68 -7.81
N TYR A 59 -9.43 1.12 -6.66
CA TYR A 59 -8.35 1.63 -5.81
C TYR A 59 -7.75 0.55 -4.91
N CYS A 60 -6.76 0.89 -4.09
CA CYS A 60 -6.14 -0.01 -3.13
C CYS A 60 -5.66 -1.32 -3.78
N PRO A 61 -4.76 -1.27 -4.78
CA PRO A 61 -4.27 -2.47 -5.42
C PRO A 61 -3.37 -3.29 -4.49
N SER A 62 -3.37 -4.62 -4.69
CA SER A 62 -2.37 -5.56 -4.23
C SER A 62 -1.93 -6.39 -5.41
N VAL A 63 -0.64 -6.39 -5.75
CA VAL A 63 -0.17 -6.98 -7.01
C VAL A 63 0.92 -8.02 -6.75
N ILE A 64 0.73 -9.19 -7.34
CA ILE A 64 1.69 -10.30 -7.34
C ILE A 64 2.24 -10.48 -8.75
N GLU A 65 3.57 -10.43 -8.91
CA GLU A 65 4.26 -10.79 -10.14
C GLU A 65 4.56 -12.30 -10.15
N MET A 66 4.17 -12.96 -11.22
CA MET A 66 4.43 -14.37 -11.45
C MET A 66 5.77 -14.57 -12.17
N GLU A 67 6.31 -15.80 -12.13
CA GLU A 67 7.59 -16.13 -12.77
C GLU A 67 7.58 -15.93 -14.29
N ASP A 68 6.42 -16.08 -14.95
CA ASP A 68 6.26 -15.87 -16.40
C ASP A 68 6.18 -14.37 -16.77
N GLY A 69 6.13 -13.47 -15.78
CA GLY A 69 6.01 -12.02 -15.94
C GLY A 69 4.57 -11.53 -16.05
N SER A 70 3.57 -12.39 -15.89
CA SER A 70 2.18 -11.96 -15.65
C SER A 70 2.02 -11.41 -14.23
N CYS A 71 0.95 -10.65 -13.99
CA CYS A 71 0.61 -10.14 -12.66
C CYS A 71 -0.85 -10.45 -12.33
N HIS A 72 -1.09 -10.82 -11.07
CA HIS A 72 -2.42 -10.85 -10.50
C HIS A 72 -2.62 -9.60 -9.66
N MET A 73 -3.63 -8.80 -9.99
CA MET A 73 -3.99 -7.59 -9.26
C MET A 73 -5.34 -7.78 -8.57
N PHE A 74 -5.35 -7.65 -7.26
CA PHE A 74 -6.53 -7.56 -6.42
C PHE A 74 -6.74 -6.10 -6.03
N PHE A 75 -7.98 -5.62 -5.99
CA PHE A 75 -8.26 -4.20 -5.72
C PHE A 75 -9.69 -4.00 -5.21
N CYS A 76 -9.91 -2.87 -4.55
CA CYS A 76 -11.24 -2.46 -4.11
C CYS A 76 -12.02 -1.82 -5.25
N GLY A 77 -13.31 -2.08 -5.28
CA GLY A 77 -14.21 -1.44 -6.23
C GLY A 77 -15.67 -1.64 -5.86
N ASN A 78 -16.53 -0.73 -6.31
CA ASN A 78 -17.96 -0.86 -6.06
C ASN A 78 -18.62 -1.89 -7.01
N PRO A 79 -19.62 -2.65 -6.54
CA PRO A 79 -20.28 -3.69 -7.32
C PRO A 79 -21.14 -3.12 -8.46
N GLU A 80 -21.69 -1.92 -8.28
CA GLU A 80 -22.58 -1.25 -9.22
C GLU A 80 -22.36 0.27 -9.22
N GLU A 81 -22.85 0.95 -10.23
CA GLU A 81 -22.74 2.40 -10.32
C GLU A 81 -23.43 3.11 -9.17
N ASN A 82 -22.84 4.25 -8.75
CA ASN A 82 -23.37 5.13 -7.71
C ASN A 82 -23.52 4.49 -6.32
N LYS A 83 -22.91 3.32 -6.08
CA LYS A 83 -22.98 2.64 -4.79
C LYS A 83 -21.61 2.68 -4.10
N MET A 84 -21.54 3.34 -2.95
CA MET A 84 -20.34 3.46 -2.12
C MET A 84 -20.23 2.27 -1.16
N VAL A 85 -19.98 1.10 -1.71
CA VAL A 85 -19.73 -0.17 -0.98
C VAL A 85 -18.65 -0.92 -1.71
N ASP A 86 -17.68 -1.45 -0.99
CA ASP A 86 -16.54 -2.13 -1.59
C ASP A 86 -16.72 -3.64 -1.62
N ASN A 87 -16.36 -4.20 -2.78
CA ASN A 87 -15.98 -5.58 -2.96
C ASN A 87 -14.51 -5.64 -3.36
N ILE A 88 -13.87 -6.78 -3.17
CA ILE A 88 -12.54 -7.02 -3.74
C ILE A 88 -12.71 -7.68 -5.11
N TYR A 89 -12.06 -7.09 -6.09
CA TYR A 89 -11.99 -7.56 -7.47
C TYR A 89 -10.61 -8.11 -7.80
N HIS A 90 -10.56 -8.93 -8.82
CA HIS A 90 -9.34 -9.50 -9.39
C HIS A 90 -9.31 -9.32 -10.90
N ILE A 91 -8.13 -8.98 -11.42
CA ILE A 91 -7.75 -9.11 -12.84
C ILE A 91 -6.38 -9.76 -12.95
N GLU A 92 -6.16 -10.48 -14.02
CA GLU A 92 -4.85 -10.91 -14.48
C GLU A 92 -4.36 -9.90 -15.53
N ILE A 93 -3.11 -9.44 -15.38
CA ILE A 93 -2.39 -8.61 -16.36
C ILE A 93 -1.34 -9.51 -16.98
N LYS A 94 -1.53 -9.89 -18.23
CA LYS A 94 -0.60 -10.78 -18.94
C LYS A 94 0.70 -10.05 -19.28
N LYS A 95 1.74 -10.80 -19.59
CA LYS A 95 3.05 -10.25 -19.97
C LYS A 95 2.99 -9.26 -21.14
N ASP A 96 2.07 -9.43 -22.07
CA ASP A 96 1.84 -8.51 -23.20
C ASP A 96 1.03 -7.26 -22.82
N GLY A 97 0.64 -7.10 -21.55
CA GLY A 97 -0.16 -6.01 -21.03
C GLY A 97 -1.67 -6.17 -21.22
N SER A 98 -2.14 -7.23 -21.88
CA SER A 98 -3.57 -7.53 -21.97
C SER A 98 -4.13 -7.93 -20.60
N LYS A 99 -5.41 -7.65 -20.38
CA LYS A 99 -6.06 -7.81 -19.08
C LYS A 99 -7.32 -8.65 -19.19
N THR A 100 -7.56 -9.49 -18.18
CA THR A 100 -8.83 -10.20 -18.06
C THR A 100 -9.96 -9.26 -17.63
N THR A 101 -11.20 -9.67 -17.83
CA THR A 101 -12.37 -8.97 -17.29
C THR A 101 -12.34 -9.04 -15.76
N PRO A 102 -12.60 -7.92 -15.06
CA PRO A 102 -12.61 -7.91 -13.59
C PRO A 102 -13.70 -8.82 -13.02
N LYS A 103 -13.32 -9.62 -12.02
CA LYS A 103 -14.23 -10.50 -11.27
C LYS A 103 -14.27 -10.05 -9.82
N SER A 104 -15.45 -9.93 -9.21
CA SER A 104 -15.59 -9.79 -7.78
C SER A 104 -15.28 -11.13 -7.11
N VAL A 105 -14.24 -11.18 -6.29
CA VAL A 105 -13.70 -12.42 -5.68
C VAL A 105 -13.95 -12.50 -4.18
N LEU A 106 -14.15 -11.36 -3.52
CA LEU A 106 -14.54 -11.28 -2.11
C LEU A 106 -15.60 -10.21 -1.93
N GLN A 107 -16.70 -10.56 -1.25
CA GLN A 107 -17.85 -9.70 -1.04
C GLN A 107 -18.22 -9.68 0.44
N PRO A 108 -18.94 -8.65 0.92
CA PRO A 108 -19.54 -8.65 2.25
C PRO A 108 -20.38 -9.91 2.51
N THR A 109 -20.33 -10.41 3.74
CA THR A 109 -21.11 -11.58 4.15
C THR A 109 -22.26 -11.13 5.06
N PRO A 110 -23.53 -11.22 4.63
CA PRO A 110 -24.66 -10.76 5.42
C PRO A 110 -24.69 -11.36 6.82
N GLY A 111 -24.92 -10.51 7.84
CA GLY A 111 -25.02 -10.94 9.23
C GLY A 111 -23.71 -11.24 9.94
N THR A 112 -22.58 -10.93 9.33
CA THR A 112 -21.24 -11.08 9.94
C THR A 112 -20.58 -9.73 10.20
N TRP A 113 -19.38 -9.74 10.78
CA TRP A 113 -18.59 -8.56 11.11
C TRP A 113 -18.16 -7.74 9.87
N ASP A 114 -18.14 -8.34 8.69
CA ASP A 114 -17.77 -7.71 7.41
C ASP A 114 -18.97 -7.55 6.47
N SER A 115 -20.19 -7.38 7.04
CA SER A 115 -21.43 -7.41 6.28
C SER A 115 -21.72 -6.15 5.45
N PHE A 116 -20.95 -5.07 5.61
CA PHE A 116 -21.15 -3.84 4.85
C PHE A 116 -20.19 -3.73 3.67
N HIS A 117 -18.86 -3.82 3.86
CA HIS A 117 -17.91 -3.91 2.77
C HIS A 117 -16.63 -4.68 3.11
N CYS A 118 -15.92 -5.11 2.05
CA CYS A 118 -14.59 -5.71 2.08
C CYS A 118 -13.66 -4.93 1.18
N CYS A 119 -12.51 -4.47 1.71
CA CYS A 119 -11.55 -3.63 1.00
C CYS A 119 -10.10 -3.95 1.38
N ASP A 120 -9.16 -3.15 0.87
CA ASP A 120 -7.73 -3.19 1.18
C ASP A 120 -7.13 -4.61 1.09
N PRO A 121 -7.22 -5.29 -0.06
CA PRO A 121 -6.70 -6.64 -0.20
C PRO A 121 -5.18 -6.65 -0.11
N ASN A 122 -4.63 -7.71 0.49
CA ASN A 122 -3.22 -8.01 0.43
C ASN A 122 -3.03 -9.52 0.38
N VAL A 123 -2.45 -10.03 -0.72
CA VAL A 123 -2.39 -11.46 -1.00
C VAL A 123 -0.97 -11.97 -0.88
N ILE A 124 -0.80 -13.11 -0.20
CA ILE A 124 0.47 -13.83 -0.09
C ILE A 124 0.31 -15.32 -0.33
N GLU A 125 1.39 -15.96 -0.75
CA GLU A 125 1.55 -17.42 -0.83
C GLU A 125 2.14 -17.99 0.45
N GLY A 126 1.72 -19.21 0.80
CA GLY A 126 2.20 -19.97 1.94
C GLY A 126 1.54 -21.34 2.00
N ARG A 127 1.41 -21.86 3.21
CA ARG A 127 0.74 -23.12 3.49
C ARG A 127 -0.17 -22.96 4.71
N PHE A 128 -1.45 -22.75 4.45
CA PHE A 128 -2.44 -22.38 5.45
C PHE A 128 -3.47 -23.50 5.62
N ASN A 129 -3.48 -24.18 6.77
CA ASN A 129 -4.44 -25.24 7.04
C ASN A 129 -5.68 -24.66 7.75
N MET A 130 -6.83 -24.73 7.10
CA MET A 130 -8.11 -24.37 7.71
C MET A 130 -9.10 -25.55 7.58
N ASN A 131 -9.53 -26.07 8.72
CA ASN A 131 -10.48 -27.19 8.80
C ASN A 131 -10.02 -28.45 8.02
N GLY A 132 -8.70 -28.73 8.05
CA GLY A 132 -8.12 -29.90 7.35
C GLY A 132 -7.87 -29.67 5.86
N VAL A 133 -8.22 -28.52 5.30
CA VAL A 133 -7.88 -28.13 3.93
C VAL A 133 -6.65 -27.22 3.94
N VAL A 134 -5.64 -27.58 3.16
CA VAL A 134 -4.43 -26.77 2.99
C VAL A 134 -4.62 -25.84 1.81
N TYR A 135 -4.56 -24.54 2.07
CA TYR A 135 -4.64 -23.49 1.06
C TYR A 135 -3.25 -22.94 0.74
N LYS A 136 -3.05 -22.58 -0.52
CA LYS A 136 -1.81 -22.00 -1.05
C LYS A 136 -1.73 -20.49 -0.83
N TYR A 137 -2.84 -19.78 -0.90
CA TYR A 137 -2.88 -18.32 -0.82
C TYR A 137 -3.77 -17.86 0.33
N ALA A 138 -3.33 -16.77 0.98
CA ALA A 138 -4.11 -16.02 1.96
C ALA A 138 -4.27 -14.57 1.48
N MET A 139 -5.49 -14.05 1.54
CA MET A 139 -5.86 -12.67 1.28
C MET A 139 -6.25 -12.01 2.61
N PHE A 140 -5.43 -11.12 3.12
CA PHE A 140 -5.81 -10.21 4.20
C PHE A 140 -6.69 -9.11 3.62
N TYR A 141 -7.69 -8.68 4.39
CA TYR A 141 -8.60 -7.64 3.93
C TYR A 141 -9.19 -6.85 5.09
N LEU A 142 -9.55 -5.59 4.83
CA LEU A 142 -10.38 -4.79 5.73
C LEU A 142 -11.83 -5.19 5.57
N GLY A 143 -12.54 -5.38 6.68
CA GLY A 143 -13.99 -5.56 6.71
C GLY A 143 -14.65 -4.67 7.73
N ILE A 144 -15.95 -4.38 7.51
CA ILE A 144 -16.77 -3.57 8.41
C ILE A 144 -18.26 -3.96 8.26
N ASP A 145 -19.00 -3.84 9.35
CA ASP A 145 -20.43 -4.17 9.42
C ASP A 145 -21.38 -2.98 9.23
N LYS A 146 -20.83 -1.75 9.06
CA LYS A 146 -21.60 -0.50 8.92
C LYS A 146 -20.94 0.54 8.02
N GLY A 147 -21.70 1.48 7.52
CA GLY A 147 -21.26 2.42 6.48
C GLY A 147 -20.68 3.75 6.99
N ASP A 148 -20.33 3.86 8.27
CA ASP A 148 -19.79 5.09 8.85
C ASP A 148 -18.25 5.14 8.87
N CYS A 149 -17.59 4.17 8.26
CA CYS A 149 -16.13 4.01 8.22
C CYS A 149 -15.46 3.97 9.60
N LYS A 150 -16.16 3.48 10.63
CA LYS A 150 -15.65 3.36 11.99
C LYS A 150 -15.70 1.93 12.49
N GLY A 151 -14.65 1.53 13.20
CA GLY A 151 -14.53 0.19 13.73
C GLY A 151 -14.19 -0.86 12.67
N ASN A 152 -13.38 -0.47 11.67
CA ASN A 152 -12.80 -1.40 10.70
C ASN A 152 -11.95 -2.46 11.40
N GLU A 153 -11.97 -3.67 10.87
CA GLU A 153 -11.25 -4.83 11.39
C GLU A 153 -10.56 -5.58 10.23
N ILE A 154 -9.60 -6.44 10.53
CA ILE A 154 -8.87 -7.19 9.49
C ILE A 154 -9.24 -8.66 9.58
N GLY A 155 -9.66 -9.21 8.44
CA GLY A 155 -9.92 -10.64 8.22
C GLY A 155 -8.91 -11.28 7.29
N VAL A 156 -9.12 -12.57 7.06
CA VAL A 156 -8.36 -13.34 6.07
C VAL A 156 -9.28 -14.30 5.32
N ALA A 157 -9.02 -14.48 4.03
CA ALA A 157 -9.66 -15.45 3.17
C ALA A 157 -8.62 -16.27 2.42
N PHE A 158 -8.96 -17.50 2.01
CA PHE A 158 -8.01 -18.46 1.46
C PHE A 158 -8.46 -18.99 0.10
N SER A 159 -7.48 -19.31 -0.75
CA SER A 159 -7.69 -19.96 -2.03
C SER A 159 -6.49 -20.82 -2.44
N ASN A 160 -6.71 -21.77 -3.32
CA ASN A 160 -5.64 -22.53 -3.99
C ASN A 160 -5.36 -22.00 -5.41
N ASP A 161 -6.15 -21.05 -5.87
CA ASP A 161 -6.05 -20.46 -7.20
C ASP A 161 -6.26 -18.95 -7.12
N LEU A 162 -5.31 -18.17 -7.66
CA LEU A 162 -5.42 -16.71 -7.75
C LEU A 162 -6.55 -16.26 -8.68
N ASN A 163 -6.93 -17.08 -9.66
CA ASN A 163 -8.04 -16.84 -10.58
C ASN A 163 -9.41 -17.29 -10.02
N ALA A 164 -9.48 -17.80 -8.78
CA ALA A 164 -10.71 -18.24 -8.17
C ALA A 164 -11.79 -17.16 -8.20
N SER A 165 -13.03 -17.58 -8.45
CA SER A 165 -14.20 -16.67 -8.43
C SER A 165 -14.68 -16.33 -7.03
N SER A 166 -14.18 -17.05 -6.02
CA SER A 166 -14.47 -16.81 -4.60
C SER A 166 -13.35 -17.35 -3.72
N TRP A 167 -13.16 -16.68 -2.58
CA TRP A 167 -12.20 -17.05 -1.56
C TRP A 167 -12.93 -17.50 -0.29
N VAL A 168 -12.39 -18.48 0.42
CA VAL A 168 -12.99 -19.05 1.64
C VAL A 168 -12.58 -18.19 2.83
N LYS A 169 -13.50 -17.45 3.40
CA LYS A 169 -13.25 -16.58 4.56
C LYS A 169 -13.01 -17.37 5.84
N TYR A 170 -12.02 -16.96 6.61
CA TYR A 170 -11.96 -17.32 8.02
C TYR A 170 -13.11 -16.61 8.76
N PRO A 171 -13.86 -17.30 9.64
CA PRO A 171 -15.13 -16.76 10.15
C PRO A 171 -15.00 -15.57 11.12
N LYS A 172 -13.80 -15.30 11.62
CA LYS A 172 -13.52 -14.24 12.60
C LYS A 172 -12.49 -13.26 12.07
N GLN A 173 -12.47 -12.09 12.67
CA GLN A 173 -11.36 -11.15 12.48
C GLN A 173 -10.05 -11.78 13.01
N ILE A 174 -8.94 -11.52 12.32
CA ILE A 174 -7.60 -11.86 12.83
C ILE A 174 -6.98 -10.70 13.62
N ILE A 175 -7.33 -9.45 13.28
CA ILE A 175 -7.04 -8.25 14.06
C ILE A 175 -8.37 -7.57 14.33
N ALA A 176 -8.87 -7.70 15.53
CA ALA A 176 -10.11 -7.08 15.99
C ALA A 176 -9.86 -5.66 16.54
N PHE A 177 -10.86 -4.81 16.49
CA PHE A 177 -10.87 -3.48 17.09
C PHE A 177 -12.09 -3.32 18.01
N PRO A 178 -12.10 -3.93 19.21
CA PRO A 178 -13.24 -3.92 20.11
C PRO A 178 -13.46 -2.55 20.79
N ASP A 179 -12.38 -1.79 21.02
CA ASP A 179 -12.40 -0.56 21.78
C ASP A 179 -12.78 0.63 20.88
N ASN A 180 -13.72 1.47 21.37
CA ASN A 180 -14.10 2.70 20.68
C ASN A 180 -14.59 2.53 19.22
N ARG A 181 -15.16 1.38 18.84
CA ARG A 181 -15.63 1.07 17.47
C ARG A 181 -16.49 2.18 16.85
N ASP A 182 -17.29 2.88 17.67
CA ASP A 182 -18.16 3.95 17.20
C ASP A 182 -17.50 5.33 17.13
N LYS A 183 -16.23 5.45 17.56
CA LYS A 183 -15.53 6.73 17.66
C LYS A 183 -14.24 6.79 16.84
N ALA A 184 -13.68 5.66 16.48
CA ALA A 184 -12.39 5.56 15.82
C ALA A 184 -12.47 4.76 14.51
N TRP A 185 -11.53 5.03 13.60
CA TRP A 185 -11.49 4.38 12.30
C TRP A 185 -11.28 2.85 12.42
N GLY A 186 -10.45 2.42 13.36
CA GLY A 186 -10.18 1.00 13.59
C GLY A 186 -8.84 0.52 13.07
N VAL A 187 -8.80 -0.68 12.49
CA VAL A 187 -7.60 -1.28 11.88
C VAL A 187 -7.92 -1.71 10.44
N GLY A 188 -6.94 -1.54 9.53
CA GLY A 188 -7.10 -1.89 8.12
C GLY A 188 -5.82 -1.65 7.34
N GLN A 189 -5.93 -1.62 6.01
CA GLN A 189 -4.81 -1.45 5.10
C GLN A 189 -3.69 -2.46 5.40
N PRO A 190 -4.02 -3.77 5.41
CA PRO A 190 -3.05 -4.79 5.71
C PRO A 190 -1.99 -4.88 4.62
N SER A 191 -0.74 -5.14 5.02
CA SER A 191 0.32 -5.56 4.13
C SER A 191 1.11 -6.68 4.79
N ALA A 192 1.38 -7.74 4.06
CA ALA A 192 1.98 -8.94 4.60
C ALA A 192 3.14 -9.44 3.74
N PHE A 193 4.12 -10.06 4.38
CA PHE A 193 5.12 -10.87 3.70
C PHE A 193 5.42 -12.13 4.50
N SER A 194 5.81 -13.18 3.79
CA SER A 194 6.10 -14.47 4.39
C SER A 194 7.44 -14.44 5.14
N LEU A 195 7.49 -15.11 6.30
CA LEU A 195 8.71 -15.27 7.10
C LEU A 195 9.42 -16.60 6.82
N ASP A 196 8.71 -17.62 6.36
CA ASP A 196 9.24 -18.99 6.19
C ASP A 196 8.78 -19.66 4.88
N LYS A 197 8.02 -18.97 4.04
CA LYS A 197 7.32 -19.49 2.85
C LYS A 197 6.31 -20.61 3.15
N GLU A 198 5.93 -20.72 4.40
CA GLU A 198 4.94 -21.67 4.90
C GLU A 198 3.80 -20.89 5.58
N GLY A 199 3.54 -21.10 6.87
CA GLY A 199 2.44 -20.45 7.57
C GLY A 199 2.79 -19.23 8.40
N LYS A 200 4.07 -18.88 8.55
CA LYS A 200 4.48 -17.73 9.36
C LYS A 200 4.55 -16.47 8.51
N VAL A 201 3.87 -15.44 8.97
CA VAL A 201 3.65 -14.19 8.26
C VAL A 201 3.99 -13.01 9.16
N LEU A 202 4.61 -11.98 8.61
CA LEU A 202 4.62 -10.66 9.23
C LEU A 202 3.50 -9.84 8.59
N LEU A 203 2.56 -9.39 9.41
CA LEU A 203 1.45 -8.52 9.02
C LEU A 203 1.70 -7.12 9.54
N THR A 204 1.69 -6.14 8.65
CA THR A 204 1.63 -4.71 8.99
C THR A 204 0.23 -4.18 8.71
N TYR A 205 -0.18 -3.15 9.44
CA TYR A 205 -1.49 -2.54 9.24
C TYR A 205 -1.55 -1.13 9.85
N THR A 206 -2.45 -0.31 9.33
CA THR A 206 -2.80 0.98 9.93
C THR A 206 -3.75 0.76 11.11
N ARG A 207 -3.48 1.42 12.23
CA ARG A 207 -4.40 1.57 13.36
C ARG A 207 -4.73 3.05 13.55
N GLY A 208 -6.00 3.41 13.43
CA GLY A 208 -6.53 4.74 13.75
C GLY A 208 -7.48 4.65 14.94
N ASP A 209 -7.07 5.17 16.09
CA ASP A 209 -7.91 5.24 17.28
C ASP A 209 -8.08 6.69 17.77
N VAL A 210 -8.77 6.89 18.89
CA VAL A 210 -9.03 8.23 19.43
C VAL A 210 -7.76 8.98 19.87
N SER A 211 -6.65 8.27 20.03
CA SER A 211 -5.34 8.84 20.42
C SER A 211 -4.46 9.20 19.23
N GLY A 212 -4.79 8.73 18.03
CA GLY A 212 -4.05 9.01 16.80
C GLY A 212 -4.04 7.86 15.81
N THR A 213 -3.30 8.06 14.73
CA THR A 213 -3.13 7.07 13.65
C THR A 213 -1.67 6.69 13.52
N GLY A 214 -1.40 5.40 13.28
CA GLY A 214 -0.05 4.91 13.06
C GLY A 214 -0.02 3.50 12.48
N VAL A 215 1.14 3.13 11.96
CA VAL A 215 1.38 1.79 11.43
C VAL A 215 1.88 0.86 12.52
N ARG A 216 1.34 -0.35 12.55
CA ARG A 216 1.73 -1.41 13.48
C ARG A 216 2.11 -2.67 12.69
N PHE A 217 2.82 -3.57 13.35
CA PHE A 217 3.08 -4.90 12.82
C PHE A 217 2.95 -5.96 13.92
N CYS A 218 2.61 -7.18 13.52
CA CYS A 218 2.67 -8.37 14.35
C CYS A 218 3.12 -9.57 13.52
N LYS A 219 3.59 -10.62 14.19
CA LYS A 219 3.82 -11.91 13.54
C LYS A 219 2.60 -12.80 13.75
N LEU A 220 2.28 -13.56 12.72
CA LEU A 220 1.21 -14.55 12.73
C LEU A 220 1.81 -15.94 12.49
N ASP A 221 1.27 -16.96 13.14
CA ASP A 221 1.43 -18.33 12.72
C ASP A 221 0.05 -18.87 12.29
N MET A 222 -0.08 -19.05 10.98
CA MET A 222 -1.29 -19.43 10.26
C MET A 222 -1.18 -20.84 9.68
N GLY A 223 -0.14 -21.59 10.02
CA GLY A 223 0.07 -22.95 9.57
C GLY A 223 -1.07 -23.90 9.97
N ASP A 224 -1.76 -23.60 11.07
CA ASP A 224 -3.00 -24.21 11.49
C ASP A 224 -3.97 -23.16 12.02
N MET A 225 -5.00 -22.84 11.26
CA MET A 225 -5.99 -21.81 11.59
C MET A 225 -6.88 -22.17 12.80
N SER A 226 -6.92 -23.45 13.22
CA SER A 226 -7.58 -23.84 14.47
C SER A 226 -6.77 -23.40 15.70
N ASN A 227 -5.48 -23.22 15.53
CA ASN A 227 -4.51 -22.79 16.54
C ASN A 227 -3.79 -21.48 16.09
N LEU A 228 -4.51 -20.59 15.41
CA LEU A 228 -3.96 -19.31 14.96
C LEU A 228 -3.26 -18.57 16.11
N VAL A 229 -1.99 -18.22 15.89
CA VAL A 229 -1.23 -17.36 16.82
C VAL A 229 -1.10 -15.97 16.23
N VAL A 230 -1.48 -14.97 17.01
CA VAL A 230 -1.29 -13.55 16.71
C VAL A 230 -0.42 -12.98 17.83
N GLU A 231 0.84 -12.64 17.52
CA GLU A 231 1.73 -11.98 18.49
C GLU A 231 1.23 -10.57 18.82
N GLU A 232 1.63 -10.05 19.98
CA GLU A 232 1.34 -8.68 20.36
C GLU A 232 1.90 -7.71 19.30
N SER A 233 1.06 -6.79 18.84
CA SER A 233 1.45 -5.83 17.82
C SER A 233 2.34 -4.72 18.36
N LYS A 234 3.33 -4.32 17.56
CA LYS A 234 4.27 -3.24 17.86
C LYS A 234 4.09 -2.09 16.88
N PRO A 235 4.25 -0.83 17.34
CA PRO A 235 4.26 0.30 16.42
C PRO A 235 5.54 0.29 15.58
N ILE A 236 5.45 0.76 14.34
CA ILE A 236 6.60 1.13 13.55
C ILE A 236 6.89 2.60 13.87
N THR A 237 8.08 2.85 14.43
CA THR A 237 8.49 4.18 14.87
C THR A 237 9.69 4.68 14.07
N SER A 238 10.03 5.95 14.24
CA SER A 238 11.26 6.55 13.71
C SER A 238 11.40 6.46 12.19
N MET A 239 10.28 6.52 11.47
CA MET A 239 10.30 6.46 10.00
C MET A 239 10.91 7.72 9.36
N GLY A 240 11.31 8.71 10.14
CA GLY A 240 11.94 9.95 9.64
C GLY A 240 11.01 10.84 8.84
N PHE A 241 9.71 10.64 8.95
CA PHE A 241 8.70 11.45 8.29
C PHE A 241 7.97 12.32 9.32
N ASN A 242 7.72 13.59 8.95
CA ASN A 242 7.09 14.57 9.85
C ASN A 242 5.55 14.54 9.82
N HIS A 243 4.96 13.48 9.28
CA HIS A 243 3.50 13.34 9.15
C HIS A 243 3.06 11.92 9.47
N ILE A 244 1.79 11.77 9.72
CA ILE A 244 1.16 10.48 10.00
C ILE A 244 1.24 9.62 8.74
N LEU A 245 1.79 8.42 8.90
CA LEU A 245 1.85 7.43 7.83
C LEU A 245 0.69 6.47 7.95
N HIS A 246 0.04 6.23 6.85
CA HIS A 246 -1.03 5.26 6.69
C HIS A 246 -1.10 4.80 5.23
N ASN A 247 -2.00 3.89 4.88
CA ASN A 247 -2.04 3.29 3.55
C ASN A 247 -0.67 2.78 3.10
N CYS A 248 -0.05 1.96 3.95
CA CYS A 248 1.31 1.49 3.73
C CYS A 248 1.31 0.09 3.13
N ASP A 249 2.20 -0.14 2.15
CA ASP A 249 2.55 -1.48 1.71
C ASP A 249 4.05 -1.73 1.88
N PHE A 250 4.42 -2.98 2.22
CA PHE A 250 5.79 -3.37 2.50
C PHE A 250 6.18 -4.61 1.73
N ALA A 251 7.43 -4.64 1.26
CA ALA A 251 8.02 -5.80 0.61
C ALA A 251 9.51 -5.95 0.98
N VAL A 252 10.05 -7.15 0.84
CA VAL A 252 11.40 -7.47 1.29
C VAL A 252 12.33 -7.74 0.11
N ASP A 253 13.45 -7.02 0.05
CA ASP A 253 14.62 -7.41 -0.74
C ASP A 253 15.51 -8.31 0.12
N HIS A 254 15.35 -9.63 -0.04
CA HIS A 254 16.11 -10.60 0.73
C HIS A 254 17.61 -10.54 0.44
N SER A 255 18.01 -10.25 -0.79
CA SER A 255 19.41 -10.22 -1.21
C SER A 255 20.19 -9.11 -0.51
N ALA A 256 19.54 -7.97 -0.32
CA ALA A 256 20.11 -6.79 0.33
C ALA A 256 19.73 -6.67 1.81
N LYS A 257 18.88 -7.57 2.34
CA LYS A 257 18.30 -7.48 3.70
C LYS A 257 17.66 -6.12 3.96
N LYS A 258 16.81 -5.67 3.05
CA LYS A 258 16.06 -4.42 3.15
C LYS A 258 14.57 -4.68 3.12
N VAL A 259 13.83 -3.86 3.86
CA VAL A 259 12.37 -3.70 3.71
C VAL A 259 12.15 -2.40 2.98
N VAL A 260 11.38 -2.45 1.91
CA VAL A 260 10.87 -1.28 1.20
C VAL A 260 9.46 -1.04 1.67
N GLY A 261 9.13 0.22 1.91
CA GLY A 261 7.76 0.65 2.18
C GLY A 261 7.32 1.73 1.20
N VAL A 262 6.06 1.68 0.82
CA VAL A 262 5.36 2.78 0.15
C VAL A 262 4.28 3.30 1.08
N PHE A 263 4.15 4.62 1.20
CA PHE A 263 3.32 5.29 2.22
C PHE A 263 2.56 6.44 1.58
N SER A 264 1.28 6.55 1.87
CA SER A 264 0.51 7.71 1.44
C SER A 264 0.78 8.92 2.33
N GLY A 265 0.93 10.08 1.72
CA GLY A 265 1.17 11.34 2.42
C GLY A 265 0.34 12.49 1.83
N THR A 266 0.04 13.51 2.65
CA THR A 266 -0.79 14.65 2.27
C THR A 266 -0.02 15.95 2.38
N TRP A 267 -0.25 16.86 1.42
CA TRP A 267 0.08 18.27 1.54
C TRP A 267 -1.19 19.05 1.92
N PRO A 268 -1.42 19.30 3.21
CA PRO A 268 -2.70 19.83 3.72
C PRO A 268 -3.01 21.25 3.19
N GLU A 269 -2.00 21.99 2.78
CA GLU A 269 -2.18 23.37 2.28
C GLU A 269 -2.82 23.38 0.87
N VAL A 270 -2.72 22.29 0.12
CA VAL A 270 -3.19 22.24 -1.27
C VAL A 270 -4.62 21.67 -1.35
N TYR A 271 -4.87 20.55 -0.67
CA TYR A 271 -6.18 19.87 -0.69
C TYR A 271 -6.46 19.23 0.67
N PRO A 272 -7.17 19.92 1.57
CA PRO A 272 -7.46 19.43 2.92
C PRO A 272 -8.56 18.35 2.89
N THR A 273 -8.24 17.17 2.39
CA THR A 273 -9.12 16.00 2.35
C THR A 273 -8.40 14.79 2.92
N PHE A 274 -9.14 13.70 3.12
CA PHE A 274 -8.55 12.42 3.54
C PHE A 274 -7.80 11.68 2.41
N ILE A 275 -7.85 12.20 1.17
CA ILE A 275 -7.19 11.61 0.01
C ILE A 275 -5.82 12.27 -0.16
N GLU A 276 -4.79 11.46 -0.18
CA GLU A 276 -3.41 11.89 -0.11
C GLU A 276 -2.89 12.44 -1.45
N SER A 277 -1.85 13.27 -1.37
CA SER A 277 -1.29 13.99 -2.51
C SER A 277 -0.11 13.26 -3.15
N TYR A 278 0.60 12.43 -2.39
CA TYR A 278 1.78 11.72 -2.87
C TYR A 278 1.97 10.38 -2.18
N ASN A 279 2.73 9.50 -2.81
CA ASN A 279 3.24 8.29 -2.19
C ASN A 279 4.75 8.44 -1.94
N ALA A 280 5.15 8.41 -0.68
CA ALA A 280 6.54 8.35 -0.29
C ALA A 280 7.03 6.91 -0.41
N VAL A 281 8.23 6.72 -0.95
CA VAL A 281 8.88 5.41 -1.04
C VAL A 281 10.19 5.46 -0.27
N ALA A 282 10.40 4.48 0.60
CA ALA A 282 11.62 4.42 1.41
C ALA A 282 11.99 2.98 1.75
N TYR A 283 13.23 2.77 2.17
CA TYR A 283 13.71 1.46 2.61
C TYR A 283 14.52 1.55 3.90
N VAL A 284 14.55 0.44 4.63
CA VAL A 284 15.23 0.30 5.93
C VAL A 284 15.89 -1.08 6.03
N ASP A 285 16.85 -1.24 6.93
CA ASP A 285 17.40 -2.56 7.25
C ASP A 285 16.33 -3.50 7.81
N TYR A 286 16.30 -4.74 7.31
CA TYR A 286 15.33 -5.75 7.71
C TYR A 286 15.30 -6.01 9.22
N ASP A 287 16.48 -6.15 9.85
CA ASP A 287 16.56 -6.41 11.30
C ASP A 287 16.08 -5.22 12.13
N ASN A 288 16.29 -3.99 11.65
CA ASN A 288 15.79 -2.79 12.30
C ASN A 288 14.27 -2.66 12.14
N PHE A 289 13.75 -3.01 10.98
CA PHE A 289 12.29 -3.06 10.74
C PHE A 289 11.61 -4.02 11.72
N LEU A 290 12.13 -5.24 11.90
CA LEU A 290 11.57 -6.23 12.84
C LEU A 290 11.61 -5.78 14.31
N LYS A 291 12.44 -4.81 14.64
CA LYS A 291 12.46 -4.15 15.97
C LYS A 291 11.50 -2.97 16.07
N GLY A 292 10.82 -2.60 14.98
CA GLY A 292 9.96 -1.44 14.88
C GLY A 292 10.71 -0.12 14.83
N ASN A 293 12.00 -0.13 14.52
CA ASN A 293 12.86 1.05 14.47
C ASN A 293 13.77 1.06 13.23
N GLY A 294 14.65 2.05 13.12
CA GLY A 294 15.63 2.19 12.08
C GLY A 294 15.52 3.52 11.34
N THR A 295 16.59 3.86 10.62
CA THR A 295 16.63 5.06 9.78
C THR A 295 16.22 4.69 8.37
N TRP A 296 15.07 5.19 7.94
CA TRP A 296 14.57 5.01 6.60
C TRP A 296 15.34 5.89 5.61
N LYS A 297 15.72 5.31 4.49
CA LYS A 297 16.29 6.04 3.34
C LYS A 297 15.18 6.26 2.32
N ARG A 298 14.86 7.53 2.05
CA ARG A 298 13.81 7.94 1.15
C ARG A 298 14.30 7.92 -0.30
N LEU A 299 13.48 7.41 -1.20
CA LEU A 299 13.55 7.60 -2.64
C LEU A 299 12.69 8.83 -3.03
N PRO A 300 12.79 9.36 -4.25
CA PRO A 300 11.88 10.40 -4.71
C PRO A 300 10.42 9.99 -4.61
N ASP A 301 9.54 10.91 -4.22
CA ASP A 301 8.11 10.66 -4.10
C ASP A 301 7.43 10.45 -5.46
N ILE A 302 6.29 9.75 -5.43
CA ILE A 302 5.36 9.67 -6.56
C ILE A 302 4.27 10.70 -6.30
N ASP A 303 4.37 11.83 -6.96
CA ASP A 303 3.47 12.99 -6.80
C ASP A 303 2.98 13.51 -8.17
N TYR A 304 2.48 14.73 -8.19
CA TYR A 304 2.03 15.39 -9.42
C TYR A 304 3.10 15.44 -10.52
N SER A 305 4.35 15.63 -10.17
CA SER A 305 5.45 15.73 -11.15
C SER A 305 5.69 14.41 -11.90
N VAL A 306 5.35 13.28 -11.25
CA VAL A 306 5.43 11.95 -11.82
C VAL A 306 4.14 11.59 -12.55
N SER A 307 2.99 11.75 -11.91
CA SER A 307 1.71 11.22 -12.38
C SER A 307 0.89 12.21 -13.23
N GLY A 308 1.08 13.51 -13.05
CA GLY A 308 0.21 14.55 -13.57
C GLY A 308 -1.11 14.71 -12.81
N TYR A 309 -1.29 13.98 -11.68
CA TYR A 309 -2.46 14.07 -10.81
C TYR A 309 -2.10 14.65 -9.45
N TYR A 310 -2.97 15.51 -8.92
CA TYR A 310 -2.77 16.11 -7.60
C TYR A 310 -3.01 15.14 -6.43
N ARG A 311 -3.64 14.00 -6.70
CA ARG A 311 -3.89 12.97 -5.71
C ARG A 311 -3.30 11.65 -6.16
N ASN A 312 -2.42 11.12 -5.29
CA ASN A 312 -1.68 9.88 -5.48
C ASN A 312 -1.73 9.12 -4.16
N HIS A 313 -2.44 8.01 -4.12
CA HIS A 313 -2.74 7.34 -2.85
C HIS A 313 -2.87 5.81 -3.00
N ASN A 314 -3.04 5.11 -1.88
CA ASN A 314 -3.31 3.68 -1.81
C ASN A 314 -2.37 2.86 -2.72
N ALA A 315 -1.08 3.00 -2.50
CA ALA A 315 -0.08 2.36 -3.33
C ALA A 315 0.31 0.97 -2.81
N CYS A 316 0.75 0.10 -3.73
CA CYS A 316 1.42 -1.16 -3.40
C CYS A 316 2.68 -1.34 -4.23
N LEU A 317 3.61 -2.12 -3.70
CA LEU A 317 4.84 -2.55 -4.36
C LEU A 317 4.57 -3.76 -5.25
N LEU A 318 5.16 -3.77 -6.45
CA LEU A 318 5.22 -5.00 -7.26
C LEU A 318 6.17 -5.99 -6.61
N ARG A 319 5.68 -7.18 -6.28
CA ARG A 319 6.40 -8.20 -5.53
C ARG A 319 5.99 -9.60 -5.96
N ASP A 320 6.76 -10.60 -5.61
CA ASP A 320 6.36 -11.99 -5.78
C ASP A 320 5.24 -12.39 -4.80
N SER A 321 4.75 -13.62 -4.92
CA SER A 321 3.66 -14.13 -4.10
C SER A 321 3.99 -14.25 -2.60
N TYR A 322 5.27 -14.25 -2.23
CA TYR A 322 5.71 -14.28 -0.83
C TYR A 322 5.91 -12.89 -0.21
N GLY A 323 5.70 -11.82 -0.97
CA GLY A 323 5.94 -10.45 -0.53
C GLY A 323 7.39 -9.97 -0.70
N PHE A 324 8.14 -10.59 -1.64
CA PHE A 324 9.53 -10.25 -1.90
C PHE A 324 9.68 -9.48 -3.21
N LEU A 325 10.60 -8.54 -3.25
CA LEU A 325 10.91 -7.76 -4.43
C LEU A 325 12.35 -8.00 -4.92
N LYS A 326 12.57 -7.76 -6.21
CA LYS A 326 13.86 -8.03 -6.87
C LYS A 326 14.95 -7.08 -6.40
N SER A 327 14.60 -5.81 -6.11
CA SER A 327 15.57 -4.79 -5.72
C SER A 327 14.90 -3.66 -4.93
N HIS A 328 15.47 -3.32 -3.79
CA HIS A 328 15.05 -2.15 -3.01
C HIS A 328 15.43 -0.82 -3.67
N LYS A 329 16.39 -0.83 -4.62
CA LYS A 329 16.89 0.36 -5.31
C LYS A 329 16.01 0.77 -6.49
N THR A 330 15.28 -0.17 -7.09
CA THR A 330 14.46 0.05 -8.28
C THR A 330 13.07 -0.58 -8.15
N PRO A 331 12.27 -0.16 -7.15
CA PRO A 331 10.93 -0.69 -6.98
C PRO A 331 10.00 -0.26 -8.12
N SER A 332 9.03 -1.11 -8.43
CA SER A 332 7.86 -0.77 -9.24
C SER A 332 6.67 -0.57 -8.31
N VAL A 333 5.86 0.44 -8.55
CA VAL A 333 4.75 0.82 -7.68
C VAL A 333 3.45 0.92 -8.49
N PHE A 334 2.40 0.26 -7.99
CA PHE A 334 1.03 0.50 -8.42
C PHE A 334 0.38 1.45 -7.43
N PHE A 335 -0.37 2.41 -7.89
CA PHE A 335 -0.98 3.43 -7.03
C PHE A 335 -2.27 3.94 -7.63
N THR A 336 -3.11 4.52 -6.79
CA THR A 336 -4.36 5.12 -7.20
C THR A 336 -4.16 6.61 -7.49
N VAL A 337 -4.71 7.08 -8.59
CA VAL A 337 -4.83 8.52 -8.88
C VAL A 337 -6.29 8.92 -8.85
N SER A 338 -6.56 10.19 -8.54
CA SER A 338 -7.91 10.74 -8.59
C SER A 338 -7.94 12.23 -8.90
N GLY A 339 -9.13 12.72 -9.27
CA GLY A 339 -9.41 14.14 -9.41
C GLY A 339 -9.46 14.84 -8.05
N THR A 340 -9.62 16.17 -8.08
CA THR A 340 -9.66 17.04 -6.89
C THR A 340 -11.07 17.43 -6.46
N ALA A 341 -12.11 16.94 -7.12
CA ALA A 341 -13.50 17.20 -6.78
C ALA A 341 -13.84 16.65 -5.37
N ARG A 342 -14.90 17.17 -4.77
CA ARG A 342 -15.36 16.76 -3.44
C ARG A 342 -15.69 15.26 -3.38
N ILE A 343 -16.23 14.69 -4.45
CA ILE A 343 -16.48 13.26 -4.61
C ILE A 343 -15.52 12.77 -5.68
N ALA A 344 -14.25 12.63 -5.31
CA ALA A 344 -13.19 12.22 -6.23
C ALA A 344 -13.19 10.71 -6.48
N GLU A 345 -13.88 9.94 -5.65
CA GLU A 345 -13.94 8.48 -5.68
C GLU A 345 -14.35 7.95 -7.06
N TRP A 346 -15.30 8.60 -7.73
CA TRP A 346 -15.72 8.22 -9.10
C TRP A 346 -14.63 8.40 -10.16
N SER A 347 -13.52 9.04 -9.82
CA SER A 347 -12.36 9.22 -10.70
C SER A 347 -11.19 8.31 -10.36
N TYR A 348 -11.30 7.43 -9.35
CA TYR A 348 -10.24 6.54 -8.92
C TYR A 348 -9.85 5.55 -10.03
N ARG A 349 -8.55 5.56 -10.36
CA ARG A 349 -7.93 4.67 -11.34
C ARG A 349 -6.60 4.18 -10.81
N ILE A 350 -6.25 2.95 -11.14
CA ILE A 350 -4.98 2.34 -10.75
C ILE A 350 -3.96 2.56 -11.86
N TRP A 351 -2.83 3.11 -11.49
CA TRP A 351 -1.68 3.37 -12.34
C TRP A 351 -0.46 2.58 -11.87
N ARG A 352 0.53 2.43 -12.74
CA ARG A 352 1.83 1.83 -12.44
C ARG A 352 2.93 2.77 -12.85
N VAL A 353 4.01 2.82 -12.05
CA VAL A 353 5.28 3.44 -12.41
C VAL A 353 6.42 2.51 -12.04
N ASP A 354 7.37 2.36 -12.95
CA ASP A 354 8.61 1.63 -12.73
C ASP A 354 9.75 2.63 -12.48
N SER A 355 10.74 2.23 -11.71
CA SER A 355 11.93 3.06 -11.47
C SER A 355 13.17 2.46 -12.11
N SER A 356 14.17 3.31 -12.31
CA SER A 356 15.49 2.94 -12.84
C SER A 356 16.60 3.72 -12.18
N ILE A 357 17.83 3.20 -12.31
CA ILE A 357 19.04 3.94 -11.96
C ILE A 357 19.81 4.18 -13.26
N GLU A 358 20.01 5.44 -13.60
CA GLU A 358 20.78 5.86 -14.77
C GLU A 358 22.18 6.33 -14.37
N LYS A 359 23.18 6.00 -15.17
CA LYS A 359 24.52 6.59 -15.05
C LYS A 359 24.51 7.90 -15.84
N VAL A 360 24.74 9.01 -15.15
CA VAL A 360 24.82 10.35 -15.76
C VAL A 360 26.25 10.84 -15.65
N GLU A 361 26.82 11.26 -16.76
CA GLU A 361 28.16 11.84 -16.79
C GLU A 361 28.22 13.14 -15.99
N ILE A 362 29.26 13.28 -15.17
CA ILE A 362 29.53 14.51 -14.44
C ILE A 362 30.33 15.41 -15.38
N THR A 363 29.65 16.38 -16.00
CA THR A 363 30.35 17.48 -16.71
C THR A 363 30.80 18.50 -15.67
N ASN A 364 32.13 18.72 -15.61
CA ASN A 364 32.75 19.74 -14.76
C ASN A 364 32.36 21.15 -15.21
#